data_b36047ec3c662e7c92681bfc93126f21
#
_entry.id   b36047ec3c662e7c92681bfc93126f21
#
_cell.length_a   1.000
_cell.length_b   1.000
_cell.length_c   1.000
_cell.angle_alpha   90.00
_cell.angle_beta   90.00
_cell.angle_gamma   90.00
#
_symmetry.space_group_name_H-M   'P 1'
#
loop_
_entity.id
_entity.type
_entity.pdbx_description
1 polymer ?
#
loop_
_entity_poly.entity_id
_entity_poly.type
_entity_poly.pdbx_seq_one_letter_code
_entity_poly.pdbx_strand_id
1 'polypeptide(L)'
;MGGQGGFGYAPAGFAEGENVMPIIATVEELHALYGEASEASLVKEVDRITPDYRRFIEASPFVALATSGPEGLDCSPRGDRAGFVRIADEQTLLMPDRRGNNRVDSLVNIVRDPRVALLFLIPGSGTTLRVNGTAQLSTDPELLDSFAVEEKAPRSVIVMKVGRVYFQCARAIVRSELWNPERHVDPKSLPTPGRILANLSEETVGGDAYDRDWPERARRSMW
;
A
#
# COMPACT_ATOMS: atom_id res chain seq x y z
N MET A 1 -14.34 12.30 -28.54
CA MET A 1 -13.06 11.74 -28.99
C MET A 1 -12.08 12.01 -27.87
N GLY A 2 -11.88 11.04 -26.98
CA GLY A 2 -11.03 11.16 -25.79
C GLY A 2 -9.65 10.59 -26.09
N GLY A 3 -8.61 11.43 -26.03
CA GLY A 3 -7.24 11.01 -26.18
C GLY A 3 -6.80 10.18 -24.95
N GLN A 4 -6.51 8.91 -25.14
CA GLN A 4 -5.83 8.06 -24.17
C GLN A 4 -4.33 8.41 -24.19
N GLY A 5 -3.88 9.23 -23.24
CA GLY A 5 -2.47 9.43 -22.96
C GLY A 5 -1.95 8.25 -22.12
N GLY A 6 -1.50 7.19 -22.77
CA GLY A 6 -0.76 6.14 -22.12
C GLY A 6 0.62 6.66 -21.70
N PHE A 7 0.90 6.75 -20.42
CA PHE A 7 2.26 6.96 -19.92
C PHE A 7 3.05 5.66 -20.09
N GLY A 8 3.67 5.50 -21.27
CA GLY A 8 4.66 4.46 -21.47
C GLY A 8 5.88 4.74 -20.59
N TYR A 9 6.13 3.90 -19.60
CA TYR A 9 7.35 3.92 -18.81
C TYR A 9 8.49 3.36 -19.67
N ALA A 10 9.14 4.23 -20.45
CA ALA A 10 10.46 3.93 -20.97
C ALA A 10 11.44 4.07 -19.80
N PRO A 11 12.42 3.13 -19.61
CA PRO A 11 13.47 3.36 -18.63
C PRO A 11 14.16 4.66 -19.01
N ALA A 12 14.08 5.67 -18.14
CA ALA A 12 14.77 6.92 -18.32
C ALA A 12 16.26 6.62 -18.35
N GLY A 13 16.87 6.63 -19.52
CA GLY A 13 18.31 6.70 -19.66
C GLY A 13 18.73 8.01 -19.00
N PHE A 14 19.50 7.92 -17.91
CA PHE A 14 20.17 9.08 -17.35
C PHE A 14 21.11 9.61 -18.42
N ALA A 15 20.95 10.90 -18.80
CA ALA A 15 21.73 11.51 -19.88
C ALA A 15 23.23 11.38 -19.60
N GLU A 16 23.99 10.97 -20.61
CA GLU A 16 25.44 10.98 -20.61
C GLU A 16 25.92 12.45 -20.63
N GLY A 17 26.33 12.96 -19.48
CA GLY A 17 26.89 14.31 -19.31
C GLY A 17 27.89 14.31 -18.15
N GLU A 18 29.00 15.01 -18.33
CA GLU A 18 30.23 15.08 -17.53
C GLU A 18 29.99 15.28 -16.02
N ASN A 19 29.68 14.27 -15.33
CA ASN A 19 29.80 13.95 -13.91
C ASN A 19 28.94 12.70 -13.61
N VAL A 20 29.30 11.57 -14.22
CA VAL A 20 28.52 10.33 -14.05
C VAL A 20 28.65 9.89 -12.61
N MET A 21 27.58 10.10 -11.85
CA MET A 21 27.44 9.54 -10.53
C MET A 21 27.59 8.01 -10.61
N PRO A 22 28.47 7.37 -9.81
CA PRO A 22 28.64 5.93 -9.84
C PRO A 22 27.28 5.22 -9.60
N ILE A 23 26.88 4.39 -10.54
CA ILE A 23 25.61 3.64 -10.47
C ILE A 23 25.95 2.16 -10.40
N ILE A 24 25.33 1.44 -9.45
CA ILE A 24 25.38 -0.02 -9.40
C ILE A 24 24.48 -0.55 -10.52
N ALA A 25 25.09 -1.20 -11.51
CA ALA A 25 24.38 -1.67 -12.71
C ALA A 25 24.10 -3.16 -12.70
N THR A 26 24.80 -3.94 -11.85
CA THR A 26 24.66 -5.40 -11.81
C THR A 26 24.38 -5.91 -10.39
N VAL A 27 23.84 -7.12 -10.30
CA VAL A 27 23.59 -7.80 -9.01
C VAL A 27 24.92 -8.17 -8.35
N GLU A 28 25.95 -8.49 -9.14
CA GLU A 28 27.30 -8.84 -8.67
C GLU A 28 27.96 -7.65 -7.97
N GLU A 29 27.86 -6.45 -8.54
CA GLU A 29 28.34 -5.21 -7.91
C GLU A 29 27.59 -4.93 -6.60
N LEU A 30 26.27 -5.17 -6.57
CA LEU A 30 25.46 -5.02 -5.37
C LEU A 30 25.92 -5.99 -4.27
N HIS A 31 26.13 -7.27 -4.60
CA HIS A 31 26.60 -8.28 -3.65
C HIS A 31 28.02 -7.99 -3.16
N ALA A 32 28.91 -7.48 -4.03
CA ALA A 32 30.24 -7.07 -3.61
C ALA A 32 30.23 -5.94 -2.58
N LEU A 33 29.24 -5.05 -2.66
CA LEU A 33 29.08 -3.93 -1.71
C LEU A 33 28.44 -4.34 -0.39
N TYR A 34 27.41 -5.19 -0.43
CA TYR A 34 26.58 -5.51 0.75
C TYR A 34 26.94 -6.84 1.42
N GLY A 35 27.64 -7.73 0.72
CA GLY A 35 27.94 -9.08 1.23
C GLY A 35 26.72 -9.99 1.30
N GLU A 36 26.87 -11.08 2.04
CA GLU A 36 25.83 -12.09 2.19
C GLU A 36 24.79 -11.72 3.23
N ALA A 37 23.54 -12.17 3.01
CA ALA A 37 22.46 -12.01 3.97
C ALA A 37 22.72 -12.86 5.22
N SER A 38 22.46 -12.32 6.42
CA SER A 38 22.58 -13.10 7.66
C SER A 38 21.55 -14.23 7.73
N GLU A 39 21.88 -15.34 8.39
CA GLU A 39 20.97 -16.45 8.61
C GLU A 39 19.64 -15.99 9.23
N ALA A 40 19.66 -15.09 10.23
CA ALA A 40 18.48 -14.54 10.87
C ALA A 40 17.57 -13.76 9.89
N SER A 41 18.12 -13.21 8.80
CA SER A 41 17.33 -12.53 7.78
C SER A 41 16.70 -13.49 6.77
N LEU A 42 17.21 -14.70 6.66
CA LEU A 42 16.68 -15.74 5.79
C LEU A 42 15.64 -16.62 6.48
N VAL A 43 15.92 -17.10 7.70
CA VAL A 43 15.07 -18.04 8.44
C VAL A 43 13.68 -17.48 8.76
N LYS A 44 13.54 -16.17 8.86
CA LYS A 44 12.24 -15.51 9.13
C LYS A 44 11.28 -15.52 7.93
N GLU A 45 11.79 -15.75 6.71
CA GLU A 45 10.96 -15.81 5.51
C GLU A 45 10.35 -17.20 5.37
N VAL A 46 9.03 -17.25 5.35
CA VAL A 46 8.26 -18.49 5.18
C VAL A 46 7.13 -18.28 4.16
N ASP A 47 6.56 -19.36 3.67
CA ASP A 47 5.52 -19.39 2.64
C ASP A 47 4.08 -19.42 3.18
N ARG A 48 3.92 -19.29 4.50
CA ARG A 48 2.63 -19.36 5.19
C ARG A 48 2.56 -18.44 6.40
N ILE A 49 1.35 -18.14 6.83
CA ILE A 49 1.06 -17.34 8.02
C ILE A 49 1.22 -18.21 9.26
N THR A 50 2.30 -17.97 10.01
CA THR A 50 2.53 -18.63 11.30
C THR A 50 1.63 -18.03 12.39
N PRO A 51 1.46 -18.70 13.55
CA PRO A 51 0.73 -18.14 14.69
C PRO A 51 1.25 -16.75 15.13
N ASP A 52 2.57 -16.53 15.06
CA ASP A 52 3.16 -15.23 15.41
C ASP A 52 2.83 -14.16 14.35
N TYR A 53 2.95 -14.46 13.06
CA TYR A 53 2.62 -13.53 11.98
C TYR A 53 1.12 -13.20 11.92
N ARG A 54 0.26 -14.15 12.29
CA ARG A 54 -1.18 -13.91 12.47
C ARG A 54 -1.44 -12.73 13.39
N ARG A 55 -0.75 -12.65 14.53
CA ARG A 55 -0.93 -11.58 15.52
C ARG A 55 -0.61 -10.19 14.95
N PHE A 56 0.39 -10.10 14.07
CA PHE A 56 0.72 -8.83 13.38
C PHE A 56 -0.38 -8.42 12.40
N ILE A 57 -0.91 -9.36 11.63
CA ILE A 57 -2.00 -9.09 10.68
C ILE A 57 -3.26 -8.63 11.42
N GLU A 58 -3.65 -9.36 12.47
CA GLU A 58 -4.83 -9.07 13.28
C GLU A 58 -4.73 -7.75 14.05
N ALA A 59 -3.53 -7.35 14.46
CA ALA A 59 -3.30 -6.10 15.17
C ALA A 59 -3.18 -4.87 14.25
N SER A 60 -3.03 -5.05 12.95
CA SER A 60 -2.77 -3.94 12.04
C SER A 60 -4.07 -3.28 11.57
N PRO A 61 -4.21 -1.95 11.77
CA PRO A 61 -5.30 -1.16 11.19
C PRO A 61 -4.94 -0.58 9.83
N PHE A 62 -3.70 -0.77 9.35
CA PHE A 62 -3.19 -0.12 8.15
C PHE A 62 -2.24 -1.03 7.38
N VAL A 63 -2.37 -1.02 6.05
CA VAL A 63 -1.47 -1.72 5.14
C VAL A 63 -1.22 -0.87 3.89
N ALA A 64 0.02 -0.81 3.44
CA ALA A 64 0.35 -0.35 2.10
C ALA A 64 0.22 -1.53 1.13
N LEU A 65 -0.64 -1.38 0.12
CA LEU A 65 -0.82 -2.33 -0.98
C LEU A 65 0.01 -1.87 -2.18
N ALA A 66 1.02 -2.63 -2.54
CA ALA A 66 1.78 -2.42 -3.77
C ALA A 66 1.31 -3.42 -4.85
N THR A 67 1.13 -2.89 -6.05
CA THR A 67 0.71 -3.65 -7.23
C THR A 67 1.54 -3.25 -8.44
N SER A 68 1.57 -4.10 -9.47
CA SER A 68 2.25 -3.81 -10.72
C SER A 68 1.32 -4.08 -11.90
N GLY A 69 1.51 -3.34 -12.99
CA GLY A 69 0.74 -3.53 -14.21
C GLY A 69 1.52 -3.00 -15.42
N PRO A 70 0.99 -3.15 -16.63
CA PRO A 70 1.66 -2.69 -17.85
C PRO A 70 1.96 -1.18 -17.85
N GLU A 71 1.17 -0.39 -17.12
CA GLU A 71 1.29 1.07 -17.04
C GLU A 71 2.21 1.51 -15.87
N GLY A 72 2.75 0.58 -15.09
CA GLY A 72 3.68 0.87 -14.01
C GLY A 72 3.26 0.29 -12.65
N LEU A 73 3.85 0.88 -11.62
CA LEU A 73 3.62 0.47 -10.23
C LEU A 73 2.59 1.39 -9.58
N ASP A 74 1.82 0.82 -8.65
CA ASP A 74 0.97 1.58 -7.74
C ASP A 74 1.24 1.14 -6.30
N CYS A 75 1.19 2.09 -5.37
CA CYS A 75 1.30 1.84 -3.94
C CYS A 75 0.21 2.65 -3.22
N SER A 76 -0.80 1.96 -2.74
CA SER A 76 -2.03 2.55 -2.22
C SER A 76 -2.21 2.26 -0.73
N PRO A 77 -2.58 3.26 0.10
CA PRO A 77 -2.93 3.02 1.48
C PRO A 77 -4.28 2.28 1.57
N ARG A 78 -4.33 1.29 2.45
CA ARG A 78 -5.56 0.59 2.84
C ARG A 78 -5.65 0.61 4.35
N GLY A 79 -6.80 0.95 4.89
CA GLY A 79 -6.96 1.08 6.34
C GLY A 79 -8.41 0.92 6.77
N ASP A 80 -8.59 0.35 7.96
CA ASP A 80 -9.85 0.11 8.63
C ASP A 80 -9.55 -0.21 10.10
N ARG A 81 -10.54 -0.68 10.87
CA ARG A 81 -10.29 -1.22 12.21
C ARG A 81 -9.29 -2.37 12.16
N ALA A 82 -8.49 -2.53 13.21
CA ALA A 82 -7.53 -3.63 13.30
C ALA A 82 -8.21 -4.98 13.00
N GLY A 83 -7.50 -5.85 12.25
CA GLY A 83 -8.05 -7.12 11.78
C GLY A 83 -8.93 -7.04 10.53
N PHE A 84 -8.96 -5.90 9.82
CA PHE A 84 -9.73 -5.79 8.58
C PHE A 84 -9.19 -6.67 7.45
N VAL A 85 -7.90 -6.96 7.44
CA VAL A 85 -7.33 -8.02 6.62
C VAL A 85 -7.52 -9.33 7.34
N ARG A 86 -8.40 -10.17 6.85
CA ARG A 86 -8.75 -11.47 7.48
C ARG A 86 -7.86 -12.58 6.94
N ILE A 87 -7.61 -13.55 7.78
CA ILE A 87 -6.86 -14.76 7.45
C ILE A 87 -7.87 -15.88 7.26
N ALA A 88 -8.10 -16.29 6.01
CA ALA A 88 -9.00 -17.41 5.70
C ALA A 88 -8.35 -18.76 6.04
N ASP A 89 -7.08 -18.91 5.71
CA ASP A 89 -6.23 -20.05 6.03
C ASP A 89 -4.75 -19.60 6.13
N GLU A 90 -3.83 -20.54 6.33
CA GLU A 90 -2.40 -20.23 6.46
C GLU A 90 -1.77 -19.59 5.23
N GLN A 91 -2.43 -19.66 4.06
CA GLN A 91 -1.93 -19.13 2.80
C GLN A 91 -2.88 -18.15 2.12
N THR A 92 -3.99 -17.77 2.77
CA THR A 92 -5.00 -16.92 2.11
C THR A 92 -5.39 -15.74 3.00
N LEU A 93 -5.22 -14.53 2.46
CA LEU A 93 -5.67 -13.28 3.04
C LEU A 93 -6.86 -12.72 2.27
N LEU A 94 -7.79 -12.12 3.00
CA LEU A 94 -8.97 -11.44 2.46
C LEU A 94 -8.95 -9.98 2.89
N MET A 95 -8.98 -9.06 1.94
CA MET A 95 -8.97 -7.61 2.22
C MET A 95 -10.14 -6.93 1.50
N PRO A 96 -11.07 -6.27 2.22
CA PRO A 96 -12.19 -5.58 1.60
C PRO A 96 -11.71 -4.33 0.84
N ASP A 97 -12.24 -4.09 -0.35
CA ASP A 97 -12.06 -2.83 -1.04
C ASP A 97 -13.11 -1.83 -0.56
N ARG A 98 -12.73 -1.03 0.43
CA ARG A 98 -13.59 0.01 1.01
C ARG A 98 -13.82 1.15 0.03
N ARG A 99 -14.89 1.90 0.21
CA ARG A 99 -15.19 3.07 -0.62
C ARG A 99 -14.04 4.07 -0.66
N GLY A 100 -13.79 4.62 -1.83
CA GLY A 100 -12.79 5.63 -2.09
C GLY A 100 -13.23 6.56 -3.22
N ASN A 101 -12.27 7.14 -3.91
CA ASN A 101 -12.50 8.07 -5.02
C ASN A 101 -12.84 7.40 -6.36
N ASN A 102 -13.03 6.08 -6.39
CA ASN A 102 -13.24 5.25 -7.57
C ASN A 102 -12.09 5.24 -8.59
N ARG A 103 -10.93 5.77 -8.23
CA ARG A 103 -9.71 5.59 -8.98
C ARG A 103 -9.11 4.22 -8.64
N VAL A 104 -9.45 3.22 -9.39
CA VAL A 104 -9.24 1.80 -9.05
C VAL A 104 -7.91 1.24 -9.59
N ASP A 105 -6.85 2.05 -9.61
CA ASP A 105 -5.56 1.71 -10.21
C ASP A 105 -4.98 0.38 -9.68
N SER A 106 -4.95 0.19 -8.35
CA SER A 106 -4.50 -1.08 -7.75
C SER A 106 -5.34 -2.28 -8.20
N LEU A 107 -6.67 -2.10 -8.35
CA LEU A 107 -7.56 -3.20 -8.78
C LEU A 107 -7.37 -3.52 -10.26
N VAL A 108 -7.18 -2.50 -11.10
CA VAL A 108 -6.84 -2.67 -12.52
C VAL A 108 -5.53 -3.43 -12.66
N ASN A 109 -4.52 -3.07 -11.87
CA ASN A 109 -3.25 -3.76 -11.85
C ASN A 109 -3.43 -5.24 -11.47
N ILE A 110 -4.16 -5.56 -10.39
CA ILE A 110 -4.41 -6.94 -9.95
C ILE A 110 -5.06 -7.79 -11.04
N VAL A 111 -5.99 -7.21 -11.82
CA VAL A 111 -6.64 -7.93 -12.94
C VAL A 111 -5.67 -8.25 -14.08
N ARG A 112 -4.69 -7.37 -14.32
CA ARG A 112 -3.71 -7.50 -15.42
C ARG A 112 -2.46 -8.26 -15.02
N ASP A 113 -1.99 -8.07 -13.79
CA ASP A 113 -0.83 -8.72 -13.18
C ASP A 113 -1.15 -9.02 -11.72
N PRO A 114 -1.34 -10.29 -11.35
CA PRO A 114 -1.79 -10.66 -10.01
C PRO A 114 -0.75 -10.44 -8.91
N ARG A 115 0.50 -10.07 -9.23
CA ARG A 115 1.56 -9.89 -8.24
C ARG A 115 1.28 -8.69 -7.33
N VAL A 116 1.29 -8.95 -6.02
CA VAL A 116 1.02 -7.93 -4.99
C VAL A 116 1.98 -8.05 -3.82
N ALA A 117 2.18 -6.94 -3.13
CA ALA A 117 2.87 -6.92 -1.86
C ALA A 117 2.10 -6.07 -0.84
N LEU A 118 2.06 -6.55 0.40
CA LEU A 118 1.47 -5.85 1.54
C LEU A 118 2.57 -5.51 2.56
N LEU A 119 2.54 -4.28 3.06
CA LEU A 119 3.33 -3.84 4.20
C LEU A 119 2.40 -3.42 5.33
N PHE A 120 2.31 -4.25 6.36
CA PHE A 120 1.51 -3.99 7.55
C PHE A 120 2.25 -3.07 8.53
N LEU A 121 1.58 -2.01 8.96
CA LEU A 121 2.06 -1.10 9.99
C LEU A 121 1.10 -1.12 11.18
N ILE A 122 1.68 -1.21 12.38
CA ILE A 122 0.93 -1.25 13.63
C ILE A 122 1.37 -0.04 14.44
N PRO A 123 0.48 0.94 14.72
CA PRO A 123 0.81 2.09 15.53
C PRO A 123 1.43 1.67 16.87
N GLY A 124 2.57 2.26 17.20
CA GLY A 124 3.35 1.93 18.40
C GLY A 124 4.29 0.74 18.27
N SER A 125 4.17 -0.10 17.21
CA SER A 125 5.15 -1.18 16.96
C SER A 125 6.29 -0.70 16.07
N GLY A 126 7.54 -0.99 16.48
CA GLY A 126 8.70 -0.79 15.59
C GLY A 126 8.79 -1.86 14.49
N THR A 127 8.24 -3.04 14.71
CA THR A 127 8.27 -4.15 13.75
C THR A 127 7.13 -4.04 12.77
N THR A 128 7.42 -4.19 11.48
CA THR A 128 6.43 -4.27 10.41
C THR A 128 6.40 -5.68 9.82
N LEU A 129 5.30 -6.05 9.16
CA LEU A 129 5.18 -7.35 8.50
C LEU A 129 5.01 -7.14 7.00
N ARG A 130 5.76 -7.91 6.20
CA ARG A 130 5.63 -7.95 4.74
C ARG A 130 5.02 -9.27 4.31
N VAL A 131 4.06 -9.18 3.38
CA VAL A 131 3.48 -10.34 2.71
C VAL A 131 3.54 -10.09 1.21
N ASN A 132 4.16 -10.99 0.46
CA ASN A 132 4.20 -10.97 -0.99
C ASN A 132 3.42 -12.17 -1.53
N GLY A 133 2.77 -12.01 -2.68
CA GLY A 133 2.01 -13.09 -3.29
C GLY A 133 1.27 -12.66 -4.54
N THR A 134 0.18 -13.34 -4.82
CA THR A 134 -0.71 -13.03 -5.95
C THR A 134 -2.14 -12.80 -5.45
N ALA A 135 -2.90 -11.96 -6.13
CA ALA A 135 -4.25 -11.63 -5.73
C ALA A 135 -5.25 -11.73 -6.88
N GLN A 136 -6.50 -11.92 -6.52
CA GLN A 136 -7.66 -11.86 -7.40
C GLN A 136 -8.73 -10.99 -6.72
N LEU A 137 -9.68 -10.50 -7.50
CA LEU A 137 -10.84 -9.78 -7.01
C LEU A 137 -12.06 -10.71 -6.96
N SER A 138 -12.76 -10.72 -5.84
CA SER A 138 -14.00 -11.47 -5.66
C SER A 138 -15.17 -10.52 -5.46
N THR A 139 -16.30 -10.86 -6.08
CA THR A 139 -17.61 -10.23 -5.88
C THR A 139 -18.61 -11.24 -5.33
N ASP A 140 -18.13 -12.31 -4.69
CA ASP A 140 -18.98 -13.30 -4.04
C ASP A 140 -19.87 -12.63 -2.98
N PRO A 141 -21.20 -12.76 -3.05
CA PRO A 141 -22.13 -12.04 -2.18
C PRO A 141 -21.95 -12.38 -0.69
N GLU A 142 -21.74 -13.64 -0.34
CA GLU A 142 -21.56 -14.07 1.06
C GLU A 142 -20.27 -13.49 1.62
N LEU A 143 -19.22 -13.47 0.79
CA LEU A 143 -17.94 -12.87 1.16
C LEU A 143 -18.06 -11.36 1.34
N LEU A 144 -18.74 -10.66 0.44
CA LEU A 144 -18.99 -9.21 0.55
C LEU A 144 -19.77 -8.88 1.82
N ASP A 145 -20.87 -9.60 2.08
CA ASP A 145 -21.73 -9.39 3.24
C ASP A 145 -20.98 -9.65 4.54
N SER A 146 -20.07 -10.61 4.57
CA SER A 146 -19.24 -10.89 5.75
C SER A 146 -18.36 -9.70 6.15
N PHE A 147 -18.03 -8.80 5.22
CA PHE A 147 -17.27 -7.58 5.46
C PHE A 147 -18.13 -6.33 5.64
N ALA A 148 -19.45 -6.45 5.68
CA ALA A 148 -20.32 -5.30 5.85
C ALA A 148 -20.04 -4.56 7.17
N VAL A 149 -20.05 -3.23 7.11
CA VAL A 149 -19.98 -2.32 8.24
C VAL A 149 -21.15 -1.36 8.12
N GLU A 150 -21.95 -1.21 9.18
CA GLU A 150 -23.17 -0.36 9.15
C GLU A 150 -24.07 -0.69 7.93
N GLU A 151 -24.29 -1.97 7.68
CA GLU A 151 -25.09 -2.51 6.56
C GLU A 151 -24.53 -2.18 5.16
N LYS A 152 -23.29 -1.68 5.07
CA LYS A 152 -22.62 -1.38 3.80
C LYS A 152 -21.52 -2.40 3.53
N ALA A 153 -21.75 -3.26 2.56
CA ALA A 153 -20.74 -4.20 2.05
C ALA A 153 -19.74 -3.48 1.15
N PRO A 154 -18.47 -3.96 1.08
CA PRO A 154 -17.52 -3.52 0.07
C PRO A 154 -17.99 -3.93 -1.33
N ARG A 155 -17.46 -3.29 -2.38
CA ARG A 155 -17.80 -3.65 -3.78
C ARG A 155 -17.06 -4.88 -4.26
N SER A 156 -15.91 -5.15 -3.71
CA SER A 156 -15.10 -6.34 -3.98
C SER A 156 -14.23 -6.67 -2.78
N VAL A 157 -13.72 -7.90 -2.77
CA VAL A 157 -12.71 -8.35 -1.82
C VAL A 157 -11.48 -8.80 -2.59
N ILE A 158 -10.33 -8.30 -2.19
CA ILE A 158 -9.04 -8.77 -2.69
C ILE A 158 -8.73 -10.08 -1.96
N VAL A 159 -8.68 -11.17 -2.72
CA VAL A 159 -8.30 -12.51 -2.24
C VAL A 159 -6.85 -12.74 -2.60
N MET A 160 -5.96 -12.73 -1.62
CA MET A 160 -4.52 -12.84 -1.82
C MET A 160 -4.03 -14.23 -1.42
N LYS A 161 -3.32 -14.90 -2.33
CA LYS A 161 -2.54 -16.10 -2.05
C LYS A 161 -1.15 -15.68 -1.59
N VAL A 162 -0.78 -16.10 -0.38
CA VAL A 162 0.51 -15.82 0.23
C VAL A 162 1.60 -16.64 -0.45
N GLY A 163 2.65 -15.97 -0.93
CA GLY A 163 3.86 -16.61 -1.44
C GLY A 163 5.02 -16.52 -0.46
N ARG A 164 5.16 -15.36 0.20
CA ARG A 164 6.20 -15.12 1.22
C ARG A 164 5.67 -14.19 2.29
N VAL A 165 6.02 -14.48 3.54
CA VAL A 165 5.73 -13.62 4.68
C VAL A 165 6.94 -13.56 5.61
N TYR A 166 7.28 -12.36 6.08
CA TYR A 166 8.38 -12.12 7.00
C TYR A 166 8.29 -10.75 7.67
N PHE A 167 8.75 -10.68 8.91
CA PHE A 167 8.84 -9.40 9.61
C PHE A 167 10.04 -8.58 9.14
N GLN A 168 9.91 -7.26 9.20
CA GLN A 168 10.98 -6.30 9.00
C GLN A 168 11.46 -5.74 10.35
N CYS A 169 12.77 -5.49 10.43
CA CYS A 169 13.35 -4.93 11.65
C CYS A 169 12.84 -3.51 11.92
N ALA A 170 12.88 -3.12 13.18
CA ALA A 170 12.41 -1.82 13.66
C ALA A 170 13.23 -0.61 13.17
N ARG A 171 14.36 -0.81 12.52
CA ARG A 171 15.33 0.27 12.21
C ARG A 171 14.74 1.46 11.46
N ALA A 172 13.87 1.22 10.49
CA ALA A 172 13.25 2.31 9.73
C ALA A 172 12.29 3.13 10.62
N ILE A 173 11.43 2.46 11.35
CA ILE A 173 10.46 3.09 12.27
C ILE A 173 11.17 3.86 13.39
N VAL A 174 12.24 3.27 13.97
CA VAL A 174 13.03 3.91 15.04
C VAL A 174 13.78 5.14 14.50
N ARG A 175 14.47 5.03 13.36
CA ARG A 175 15.22 6.17 12.79
C ARG A 175 14.32 7.32 12.35
N SER A 176 13.13 7.03 11.87
CA SER A 176 12.16 8.05 11.48
C SER A 176 11.35 8.60 12.66
N GLU A 177 11.48 8.01 13.84
CA GLU A 177 10.64 8.33 15.02
C GLU A 177 9.13 8.34 14.67
N LEU A 178 8.71 7.47 13.73
CA LEU A 178 7.38 7.52 13.09
C LEU A 178 6.22 7.54 14.10
N TRP A 179 6.36 6.88 15.23
CA TRP A 179 5.35 6.81 16.29
C TRP A 179 5.59 7.77 17.45
N ASN A 180 6.61 8.66 17.36
CA ASN A 180 6.86 9.65 18.39
C ASN A 180 5.93 10.86 18.21
N PRO A 181 4.97 11.12 19.13
CA PRO A 181 4.04 12.25 19.00
C PRO A 181 4.74 13.61 18.93
N GLU A 182 5.93 13.73 19.54
CA GLU A 182 6.70 14.99 19.53
C GLU A 182 7.28 15.33 18.14
N ARG A 183 7.29 14.34 17.24
CA ARG A 183 7.75 14.49 15.84
C ARG A 183 6.60 14.66 14.85
N HIS A 184 5.36 14.61 15.34
CA HIS A 184 4.22 14.85 14.46
C HIS A 184 4.24 16.29 13.95
N VAL A 185 4.14 16.46 12.63
CA VAL A 185 4.02 17.78 12.03
C VAL A 185 2.64 18.37 12.31
N ASP A 186 2.55 19.68 12.44
CA ASP A 186 1.24 20.34 12.43
C ASP A 186 0.62 20.16 11.05
N PRO A 187 -0.55 19.49 10.91
CA PRO A 187 -1.21 19.33 9.62
C PRO A 187 -1.45 20.64 8.87
N LYS A 188 -1.57 21.76 9.58
CA LYS A 188 -1.74 23.10 8.99
C LYS A 188 -0.47 23.61 8.31
N SER A 189 0.70 23.04 8.58
CA SER A 189 1.95 23.37 7.89
C SER A 189 2.06 22.76 6.51
N LEU A 190 1.19 21.79 6.18
CA LEU A 190 1.14 21.14 4.89
C LEU A 190 0.02 21.73 4.02
N PRO A 191 0.18 21.75 2.68
CA PRO A 191 -0.90 22.17 1.81
C PRO A 191 -2.09 21.22 1.91
N THR A 192 -3.29 21.76 1.95
CA THR A 192 -4.51 20.97 1.98
C THR A 192 -4.79 20.31 0.62
N PRO A 193 -5.55 19.19 0.58
CA PRO A 193 -5.98 18.58 -0.69
C PRO A 193 -6.71 19.56 -1.60
N GLY A 194 -7.59 20.43 -1.05
CA GLY A 194 -8.29 21.45 -1.82
C GLY A 194 -7.35 22.44 -2.48
N ARG A 195 -6.32 22.91 -1.76
CA ARG A 195 -5.29 23.78 -2.32
C ARG A 195 -4.45 23.08 -3.39
N ILE A 196 -4.06 21.83 -3.18
CA ILE A 196 -3.31 21.06 -4.18
C ILE A 196 -4.12 20.91 -5.46
N LEU A 197 -5.40 20.54 -5.34
CA LEU A 197 -6.28 20.39 -6.50
C LEU A 197 -6.49 21.70 -7.26
N ALA A 198 -6.72 22.81 -6.55
CA ALA A 198 -6.86 24.13 -7.16
C ALA A 198 -5.61 24.50 -7.99
N ASN A 199 -4.43 24.37 -7.40
CA ASN A 199 -3.17 24.69 -8.09
C ASN A 199 -2.94 23.81 -9.33
N LEU A 200 -3.32 22.53 -9.29
CA LEU A 200 -3.12 21.58 -10.41
C LEU A 200 -4.19 21.70 -11.50
N SER A 201 -5.32 22.32 -11.20
CA SER A 201 -6.46 22.43 -12.11
C SER A 201 -6.74 23.88 -12.55
N GLU A 202 -5.83 24.82 -12.31
CA GLU A 202 -6.03 26.24 -12.58
C GLU A 202 -7.34 26.74 -11.95
N GLU A 203 -7.54 26.43 -10.66
CA GLU A 203 -8.70 26.81 -9.83
C GLU A 203 -10.05 26.20 -10.27
N THR A 204 -10.07 25.25 -11.21
CA THR A 204 -11.34 24.63 -11.66
C THR A 204 -11.86 23.56 -10.73
N VAL A 205 -10.99 22.91 -9.92
CA VAL A 205 -11.32 21.86 -8.96
C VAL A 205 -10.60 22.14 -7.64
N GLY A 206 -11.28 21.94 -6.49
CA GLY A 206 -10.64 22.05 -5.16
C GLY A 206 -11.00 23.35 -4.43
N GLY A 207 -10.00 23.98 -3.84
CA GLY A 207 -10.15 25.22 -3.05
C GLY A 207 -10.74 25.00 -1.67
N ASP A 208 -10.99 26.11 -0.97
CA ASP A 208 -11.43 26.10 0.45
C ASP A 208 -12.79 25.39 0.66
N ALA A 209 -13.67 25.45 -0.33
CA ALA A 209 -14.96 24.75 -0.25
C ALA A 209 -14.76 23.22 -0.22
N TYR A 210 -13.83 22.72 -1.02
CA TYR A 210 -13.49 21.29 -1.06
C TYR A 210 -13.01 20.79 0.31
N ASP A 211 -12.15 21.55 0.97
CA ASP A 211 -11.61 21.19 2.29
C ASP A 211 -12.67 21.33 3.40
N ARG A 212 -13.45 22.40 3.38
CA ARG A 212 -14.53 22.64 4.34
C ARG A 212 -15.58 21.51 4.32
N ASP A 213 -15.92 21.01 3.14
CA ASP A 213 -16.94 19.99 2.97
C ASP A 213 -16.42 18.55 3.20
N TRP A 214 -15.11 18.39 3.36
CA TRP A 214 -14.45 17.08 3.54
C TRP A 214 -14.99 16.28 4.73
N PRO A 215 -15.13 16.82 5.96
CA PRO A 215 -15.57 16.03 7.11
C PRO A 215 -16.94 15.38 6.91
N GLU A 216 -17.89 16.11 6.31
CA GLU A 216 -19.25 15.61 6.03
C GLU A 216 -19.21 14.58 4.89
N ARG A 217 -18.47 14.84 3.85
CA ARG A 217 -18.27 13.92 2.71
C ARG A 217 -17.59 12.62 3.16
N ALA A 218 -16.53 12.70 3.98
CA ALA A 218 -15.87 11.53 4.56
C ALA A 218 -16.83 10.69 5.39
N ARG A 219 -17.59 11.30 6.30
CA ARG A 219 -18.56 10.58 7.14
C ARG A 219 -19.59 9.80 6.34
N ARG A 220 -20.08 10.37 5.22
CA ARG A 220 -21.06 9.69 4.35
C ARG A 220 -20.48 8.59 3.48
N SER A 221 -19.19 8.64 3.20
CA SER A 221 -18.51 7.73 2.26
C SER A 221 -17.43 6.85 2.89
N MET A 222 -17.36 6.79 4.23
CA MET A 222 -16.33 6.03 4.93
C MET A 222 -16.48 4.51 4.72
N TRP A 223 -17.75 4.07 4.65
CA TRP A 223 -18.13 2.66 4.49
C TRP A 223 -18.98 2.44 3.26
#